data_9f8e835b5e5f2e616d5f835baaa69d3c
#
_entry.id   9f8e835b5e5f2e616d5f835baaa69d3c
#
_cell.length_a   1.000
_cell.length_b   1.000
_cell.length_c   1.000
_cell.angle_alpha   90.00
_cell.angle_beta   90.00
_cell.angle_gamma   90.00
#
_symmetry.space_group_name_H-M   'P 1'
#
loop_
_entity.id
_entity.type
_entity.pdbx_description
1 polymer ?
#
loop_
_entity_poly.entity_id
_entity_poly.type
_entity_poly.pdbx_seq_one_letter_code
_entity_poly.pdbx_strand_id
1 'polypeptide(L)'
;ESDLIIDPMPNLYFTRDPFAVVGEGVNLNRMYSVTRNRETLYGKYVFKYHPDYKDVSLYFRRDCQFHTEGGDVLNINEKTLAVGISQRTQAAAIDVMAQNIFWNSDSKVERILAFDIPVSRAFMHLDTVFTQIDVDKFTIHPAIMGTLRVYELTAGKNPGDVNIRLIEDTLEHVL
;
A
#
# COMPACT_ATOMS: atom_id res chain seq x y z
N GLU A 1 -1.96 31.19 -21.45
CA GLU A 1 -2.75 30.04 -21.97
C GLU A 1 -1.82 28.84 -22.12
N SER A 2 -2.26 27.65 -21.72
CA SER A 2 -1.48 26.42 -21.89
C SER A 2 -1.67 25.88 -23.29
N ASP A 3 -0.60 25.56 -24.00
CA ASP A 3 -0.65 24.89 -25.31
C ASP A 3 -1.10 23.42 -25.21
N LEU A 4 -1.32 22.93 -23.99
CA LEU A 4 -1.74 21.55 -23.71
C LEU A 4 -3.26 21.47 -23.54
N ILE A 5 -3.89 20.54 -24.24
CA ILE A 5 -5.33 20.24 -24.11
C ILE A 5 -5.62 19.62 -22.74
N ILE A 6 -4.70 18.81 -22.22
CA ILE A 6 -4.70 18.25 -20.87
C ILE A 6 -3.31 18.38 -20.25
N ASP A 7 -3.26 18.52 -18.95
CA ASP A 7 -1.97 18.49 -18.25
C ASP A 7 -1.27 17.12 -18.39
N PRO A 8 0.05 17.11 -18.54
CA PRO A 8 0.81 15.88 -18.75
C PRO A 8 0.71 14.91 -17.55
N MET A 9 0.88 13.62 -17.85
CA MET A 9 1.02 12.54 -16.87
C MET A 9 2.44 11.94 -17.02
N PRO A 10 3.47 12.61 -16.52
CA PRO A 10 4.87 12.29 -16.84
C PRO A 10 5.33 10.94 -16.30
N ASN A 11 4.64 10.40 -15.30
CA ASN A 11 5.02 9.16 -14.61
C ASN A 11 4.05 8.00 -14.89
N LEU A 12 3.20 8.11 -15.91
CA LEU A 12 2.19 7.09 -16.22
C LEU A 12 2.77 5.69 -16.49
N TYR A 13 4.02 5.61 -16.92
CA TYR A 13 4.72 4.33 -17.14
C TYR A 13 5.08 3.59 -15.84
N PHE A 14 5.02 4.25 -14.67
CA PHE A 14 5.11 3.59 -13.37
C PHE A 14 3.73 3.07 -12.95
N THR A 15 3.37 1.91 -13.44
CA THR A 15 2.03 1.34 -13.23
C THR A 15 1.81 0.83 -11.80
N ARG A 16 2.87 0.62 -11.01
CA ARG A 16 2.80 0.13 -9.64
C ARG A 16 2.14 1.14 -8.69
N ASP A 17 2.46 2.44 -8.83
CA ASP A 17 2.06 3.43 -7.84
C ASP A 17 0.56 3.79 -7.87
N PRO A 18 -0.12 3.87 -9.03
CA PRO A 18 -1.54 4.22 -9.12
C PRO A 18 -2.49 3.20 -8.51
N PHE A 19 -2.11 1.92 -8.47
CA PHE A 19 -2.87 0.87 -7.82
C PHE A 19 -1.95 -0.30 -7.45
N ALA A 20 -2.33 -1.06 -6.40
CA ALA A 20 -1.61 -2.25 -5.96
C ALA A 20 -2.58 -3.42 -5.82
N VAL A 21 -2.20 -4.58 -6.36
CA VAL A 21 -2.93 -5.82 -6.18
C VAL A 21 -2.56 -6.41 -4.82
N VAL A 22 -3.55 -6.78 -4.03
CA VAL A 22 -3.40 -7.40 -2.71
C VAL A 22 -4.22 -8.67 -2.68
N GLY A 23 -3.55 -9.82 -2.77
CA GLY A 23 -4.27 -11.10 -2.93
C GLY A 23 -5.22 -11.05 -4.13
N GLU A 24 -6.52 -11.25 -3.90
CA GLU A 24 -7.56 -11.21 -4.93
C GLU A 24 -8.25 -9.84 -5.05
N GLY A 25 -7.80 -8.83 -4.31
CA GLY A 25 -8.36 -7.48 -4.33
C GLY A 25 -7.35 -6.42 -4.76
N VAL A 26 -7.78 -5.17 -4.75
CA VAL A 26 -7.00 -4.03 -5.26
C VAL A 26 -7.12 -2.82 -4.35
N ASN A 27 -5.99 -2.17 -4.11
CA ASN A 27 -5.95 -0.79 -3.66
C ASN A 27 -5.93 0.12 -4.87
N LEU A 28 -6.99 0.85 -5.12
CA LEU A 28 -7.00 1.94 -6.10
C LEU A 28 -6.57 3.22 -5.40
N ASN A 29 -5.32 3.58 -5.59
CA ASN A 29 -4.64 4.55 -4.75
C ASN A 29 -5.10 5.99 -4.98
N ARG A 30 -5.03 6.80 -3.92
CA ARG A 30 -4.94 8.25 -4.01
C ARG A 30 -3.48 8.64 -3.90
N MET A 31 -2.92 9.17 -4.98
CA MET A 31 -1.52 9.56 -5.01
C MET A 31 -1.26 10.78 -4.12
N TYR A 32 -0.08 10.82 -3.49
CA TYR A 32 0.41 11.98 -2.75
C TYR A 32 0.52 13.23 -3.63
N SER A 33 1.08 13.07 -4.84
CA SER A 33 1.19 14.16 -5.80
C SER A 33 -0.15 14.36 -6.51
N VAL A 34 -0.69 15.59 -6.45
CA VAL A 34 -1.92 15.97 -7.17
C VAL A 34 -1.77 15.75 -8.67
N THR A 35 -0.60 16.04 -9.23
CA THR A 35 -0.30 15.82 -10.66
C THR A 35 -0.42 14.34 -11.02
N ARG A 36 0.15 13.45 -10.20
CA ARG A 36 0.11 12.01 -10.44
C ARG A 36 -1.25 11.37 -10.12
N ASN A 37 -2.09 12.02 -9.31
CA ASN A 37 -3.40 11.45 -8.95
C ASN A 37 -4.32 11.24 -10.17
N ARG A 38 -4.04 11.90 -11.30
CA ARG A 38 -4.73 11.65 -12.58
C ARG A 38 -4.42 10.30 -13.18
N GLU A 39 -3.23 9.75 -12.90
CA GLU A 39 -2.81 8.42 -13.37
C GLU A 39 -3.75 7.32 -12.84
N THR A 40 -4.33 7.51 -11.64
CA THR A 40 -5.27 6.56 -11.03
C THR A 40 -6.62 6.46 -11.76
N LEU A 41 -6.92 7.38 -12.69
CA LEU A 41 -8.13 7.32 -13.50
C LEU A 41 -8.15 6.08 -14.40
N TYR A 42 -7.00 5.66 -14.93
CA TYR A 42 -6.93 4.44 -15.74
C TYR A 42 -7.35 3.21 -14.92
N GLY A 43 -6.78 3.04 -13.73
CA GLY A 43 -7.19 1.98 -12.81
C GLY A 43 -8.68 2.05 -12.47
N LYS A 44 -9.21 3.25 -12.19
CA LYS A 44 -10.64 3.44 -11.93
C LYS A 44 -11.52 2.87 -13.05
N TYR A 45 -11.17 3.13 -14.31
CA TYR A 45 -11.97 2.64 -15.43
C TYR A 45 -11.76 1.15 -15.69
N VAL A 46 -10.53 0.64 -15.51
CA VAL A 46 -10.23 -0.80 -15.61
C VAL A 46 -11.07 -1.57 -14.58
N PHE A 47 -10.97 -1.24 -13.30
CA PHE A 47 -11.68 -1.95 -12.22
C PHE A 47 -13.19 -1.66 -12.17
N LYS A 48 -13.68 -0.76 -12.99
CA LYS A 48 -15.12 -0.51 -13.10
C LYS A 48 -15.77 -1.20 -14.32
N TYR A 49 -15.04 -1.34 -15.41
CA TYR A 49 -15.66 -1.70 -16.71
C TYR A 49 -15.02 -2.90 -17.40
N HIS A 50 -13.77 -3.27 -17.05
CA HIS A 50 -13.15 -4.42 -17.69
C HIS A 50 -13.86 -5.72 -17.29
N PRO A 51 -14.23 -6.59 -18.23
CA PRO A 51 -15.01 -7.80 -17.94
C PRO A 51 -14.39 -8.67 -16.84
N ASP A 52 -13.06 -8.82 -16.84
CA ASP A 52 -12.35 -9.70 -15.92
C ASP A 52 -12.05 -9.05 -14.55
N TYR A 53 -12.16 -7.73 -14.42
CA TYR A 53 -11.72 -7.01 -13.22
C TYR A 53 -12.78 -6.16 -12.54
N LYS A 54 -13.96 -5.99 -13.15
CA LYS A 54 -15.03 -5.12 -12.63
C LYS A 54 -15.62 -5.57 -11.28
N ASP A 55 -15.47 -6.85 -10.95
CA ASP A 55 -16.02 -7.45 -9.74
C ASP A 55 -14.96 -7.65 -8.64
N VAL A 56 -13.72 -7.15 -8.86
CA VAL A 56 -12.63 -7.23 -7.89
C VAL A 56 -12.91 -6.33 -6.69
N SER A 57 -12.68 -6.83 -5.49
CA SER A 57 -12.82 -6.07 -4.24
C SER A 57 -11.83 -4.91 -4.19
N LEU A 58 -12.32 -3.69 -3.90
CA LEU A 58 -11.49 -2.52 -3.70
C LEU A 58 -11.26 -2.30 -2.22
N TYR A 59 -10.05 -2.58 -1.73
CA TYR A 59 -9.67 -2.39 -0.33
C TYR A 59 -9.34 -0.93 0.00
N PHE A 60 -8.92 -0.17 -1.01
CA PHE A 60 -8.72 1.27 -0.91
C PHE A 60 -9.26 1.96 -2.17
N ARG A 61 -9.73 3.19 -2.02
CA ARG A 61 -10.37 3.93 -3.10
C ARG A 61 -9.70 5.29 -3.30
N ARG A 62 -9.55 5.69 -4.56
CA ARG A 62 -8.91 6.95 -4.95
C ARG A 62 -9.62 8.23 -4.45
N ASP A 63 -10.85 8.12 -4.01
CA ASP A 63 -11.65 9.21 -3.44
C ASP A 63 -11.52 9.28 -1.90
N CYS A 64 -10.73 8.42 -1.27
CA CYS A 64 -10.37 8.51 0.14
C CYS A 64 -9.67 9.84 0.42
N GLN A 65 -9.85 10.38 1.63
CA GLN A 65 -9.16 11.61 2.05
C GLN A 65 -7.66 11.42 2.30
N PHE A 66 -7.23 10.20 2.60
CA PHE A 66 -5.84 9.82 2.82
C PHE A 66 -5.19 9.35 1.53
N HIS A 67 -3.86 9.44 1.46
CA HIS A 67 -3.10 8.97 0.29
C HIS A 67 -2.28 7.72 0.60
N THR A 68 -2.11 6.90 -0.43
CA THR A 68 -1.24 5.73 -0.48
C THR A 68 -0.71 5.54 -1.89
N GLU A 69 0.47 4.94 -2.03
CA GLU A 69 1.08 4.61 -3.32
C GLU A 69 1.54 3.14 -3.30
N GLY A 70 1.48 2.47 -4.45
CA GLY A 70 1.70 1.04 -4.54
C GLY A 70 3.14 0.59 -4.28
N GLY A 71 4.12 1.49 -4.35
CA GLY A 71 5.50 1.22 -3.92
C GLY A 71 5.64 0.96 -2.42
N ASP A 72 4.64 1.36 -1.63
CA ASP A 72 4.56 1.05 -0.20
C ASP A 72 3.82 -0.26 0.10
N VAL A 73 3.21 -0.93 -0.87
CA VAL A 73 2.35 -2.11 -0.66
C VAL A 73 3.00 -3.36 -1.23
N LEU A 74 3.40 -4.29 -0.36
CA LEU A 74 4.13 -5.50 -0.69
C LEU A 74 3.41 -6.74 -0.16
N ASN A 75 3.04 -7.66 -1.05
CA ASN A 75 2.54 -8.98 -0.64
C ASN A 75 3.72 -9.83 -0.18
N ILE A 76 3.81 -10.15 1.10
CA ILE A 76 4.85 -11.03 1.65
C ILE A 76 4.47 -12.49 1.39
N ASN A 77 3.25 -12.84 1.69
CA ASN A 77 2.65 -14.13 1.39
C ASN A 77 1.11 -14.00 1.36
N GLU A 78 0.39 -15.11 1.21
CA GLU A 78 -1.07 -15.13 1.13
C GLU A 78 -1.78 -14.49 2.34
N LYS A 79 -1.14 -14.53 3.53
CA LYS A 79 -1.73 -14.07 4.80
C LYS A 79 -1.13 -12.78 5.34
N THR A 80 -0.01 -12.33 4.78
CA THR A 80 0.76 -11.20 5.31
C THR A 80 1.00 -10.15 4.24
N LEU A 81 0.56 -8.94 4.52
CA LEU A 81 0.84 -7.74 3.73
C LEU A 81 1.83 -6.86 4.48
N ALA A 82 2.85 -6.34 3.79
CA ALA A 82 3.71 -5.29 4.32
C ALA A 82 3.33 -3.95 3.68
N VAL A 83 3.18 -2.90 4.50
CA VAL A 83 2.83 -1.56 4.02
C VAL A 83 3.73 -0.51 4.66
N GLY A 84 4.34 0.34 3.85
CA GLY A 84 5.17 1.45 4.34
C GLY A 84 4.33 2.61 4.85
N ILE A 85 4.67 3.14 6.03
CA ILE A 85 4.28 4.49 6.44
C ILE A 85 5.40 5.40 5.95
N SER A 86 5.10 6.25 4.97
CA SER A 86 6.10 7.03 4.25
C SER A 86 5.59 8.45 3.99
N GLN A 87 6.36 9.24 3.25
CA GLN A 87 5.86 10.51 2.72
C GLN A 87 4.65 10.30 1.78
N ARG A 88 4.57 9.13 1.14
CA ARG A 88 3.57 8.81 0.10
C ARG A 88 2.37 8.04 0.62
N THR A 89 2.52 7.37 1.75
CA THR A 89 1.46 6.57 2.37
C THR A 89 1.27 6.95 3.83
N GLN A 90 0.06 7.42 4.15
CA GLN A 90 -0.32 7.84 5.50
C GLN A 90 -0.76 6.62 6.34
N ALA A 91 -0.44 6.62 7.64
CA ALA A 91 -0.91 5.58 8.57
C ALA A 91 -2.44 5.42 8.56
N ALA A 92 -3.18 6.52 8.46
CA ALA A 92 -4.63 6.49 8.37
C ALA A 92 -5.15 5.82 7.07
N ALA A 93 -4.38 5.86 5.97
CA ALA A 93 -4.71 5.10 4.76
C ALA A 93 -4.58 3.60 4.99
N ILE A 94 -3.57 3.17 5.77
CA ILE A 94 -3.37 1.77 6.14
C ILE A 94 -4.51 1.27 7.02
N ASP A 95 -5.01 2.08 7.96
CA ASP A 95 -6.15 1.73 8.79
C ASP A 95 -7.41 1.51 7.94
N VAL A 96 -7.72 2.41 7.01
CA VAL A 96 -8.85 2.24 6.07
C VAL A 96 -8.71 0.95 5.24
N MET A 97 -7.50 0.68 4.76
CA MET A 97 -7.19 -0.55 4.00
C MET A 97 -7.40 -1.79 4.87
N ALA A 98 -6.89 -1.77 6.11
CA ALA A 98 -7.02 -2.86 7.07
C ALA A 98 -8.48 -3.19 7.39
N GLN A 99 -9.30 -2.16 7.66
CA GLN A 99 -10.73 -2.35 7.90
C GLN A 99 -11.43 -3.02 6.72
N ASN A 100 -11.12 -2.60 5.49
CA ASN A 100 -11.73 -3.20 4.30
C ASN A 100 -11.24 -4.64 4.05
N ILE A 101 -9.96 -4.91 4.25
CA ILE A 101 -9.37 -6.25 4.10
C ILE A 101 -9.96 -7.22 5.12
N PHE A 102 -9.99 -6.83 6.40
CA PHE A 102 -10.38 -7.74 7.48
C PHE A 102 -11.90 -7.91 7.64
N TRP A 103 -12.70 -6.91 7.26
CA TRP A 103 -14.12 -6.88 7.60
C TRP A 103 -15.06 -6.79 6.39
N ASN A 104 -14.60 -6.26 5.28
CA ASN A 104 -15.46 -5.95 4.13
C ASN A 104 -15.10 -6.75 2.88
N SER A 105 -14.36 -7.86 3.03
CA SER A 105 -13.90 -8.68 1.92
C SER A 105 -13.67 -10.13 2.35
N ASP A 106 -13.50 -11.01 1.35
CA ASP A 106 -13.12 -12.41 1.54
C ASP A 106 -11.59 -12.60 1.43
N SER A 107 -10.83 -11.56 1.76
CA SER A 107 -9.36 -11.60 1.70
C SER A 107 -8.81 -12.64 2.67
N LYS A 108 -7.75 -13.35 2.23
CA LYS A 108 -7.01 -14.28 3.08
C LYS A 108 -5.94 -13.62 3.94
N VAL A 109 -5.75 -12.30 3.80
CA VAL A 109 -4.79 -11.54 4.60
C VAL A 109 -5.27 -11.50 6.06
N GLU A 110 -4.47 -12.07 6.94
CA GLU A 110 -4.74 -12.15 8.38
C GLU A 110 -4.02 -11.05 9.17
N ARG A 111 -2.89 -10.53 8.63
CA ARG A 111 -2.14 -9.44 9.26
C ARG A 111 -1.54 -8.48 8.24
N ILE A 112 -1.42 -7.22 8.66
CA ILE A 112 -0.69 -6.18 7.94
C ILE A 112 0.47 -5.74 8.82
N LEU A 113 1.68 -5.71 8.27
CA LEU A 113 2.86 -5.17 8.91
C LEU A 113 3.09 -3.75 8.38
N ALA A 114 2.89 -2.75 9.23
CA ALA A 114 3.09 -1.34 8.86
C ALA A 114 4.50 -0.91 9.29
N PHE A 115 5.33 -0.59 8.31
CA PHE A 115 6.73 -0.19 8.47
C PHE A 115 6.85 1.33 8.49
N ASP A 116 7.19 1.91 9.64
CA ASP A 116 7.39 3.35 9.79
C ASP A 116 8.79 3.74 9.28
N ILE A 117 8.90 3.98 7.98
CA ILE A 117 10.18 4.29 7.35
C ILE A 117 10.55 5.77 7.56
N PRO A 118 11.85 6.08 7.78
CA PRO A 118 12.28 7.45 7.97
C PRO A 118 11.95 8.32 6.75
N VAL A 119 11.37 9.49 6.99
CA VAL A 119 11.07 10.45 5.92
C VAL A 119 12.37 11.02 5.36
N SER A 120 12.74 10.58 4.18
CA SER A 120 13.88 11.13 3.44
C SER A 120 13.64 11.03 1.94
N ARG A 121 14.34 11.87 1.17
CA ARG A 121 14.24 11.81 -0.30
C ARG A 121 14.75 10.48 -0.87
N ALA A 122 15.66 9.80 -0.16
CA ALA A 122 16.20 8.51 -0.55
C ALA A 122 15.22 7.35 -0.28
N PHE A 123 14.27 7.54 0.64
CA PHE A 123 13.33 6.50 1.10
C PHE A 123 11.90 6.88 0.73
N MET A 124 11.65 6.95 -0.58
CA MET A 124 10.38 7.41 -1.10
C MET A 124 9.22 6.46 -0.78
N HIS A 125 9.47 5.15 -0.94
CA HIS A 125 8.53 4.06 -0.69
C HIS A 125 9.23 2.92 0.04
N LEU A 126 8.44 1.99 0.60
CA LEU A 126 8.96 0.79 1.26
C LEU A 126 9.83 -0.06 0.31
N ASP A 127 9.43 -0.21 -0.96
CA ASP A 127 10.19 -0.99 -1.95
C ASP A 127 11.56 -0.42 -2.30
N THR A 128 11.84 0.82 -1.94
CA THR A 128 13.19 1.41 -2.08
C THR A 128 14.16 1.02 -0.98
N VAL A 129 13.64 0.55 0.16
CA VAL A 129 14.44 0.20 1.36
C VAL A 129 14.28 -1.24 1.80
N PHE A 130 13.23 -1.91 1.34
CA PHE A 130 12.89 -3.26 1.71
C PHE A 130 12.23 -3.95 0.50
N THR A 131 12.77 -5.09 0.06
CA THR A 131 12.23 -5.85 -1.08
C THR A 131 12.39 -7.33 -0.85
N GLN A 132 11.33 -8.10 -1.03
CA GLN A 132 11.38 -9.55 -1.04
C GLN A 132 11.94 -10.05 -2.37
N ILE A 133 12.93 -10.94 -2.32
CA ILE A 133 13.58 -11.55 -3.51
C ILE A 133 13.34 -13.06 -3.62
N ASP A 134 12.94 -13.70 -2.53
CA ASP A 134 12.55 -15.13 -2.49
C ASP A 134 11.61 -15.31 -1.29
N VAL A 135 11.09 -16.51 -1.08
CA VAL A 135 10.12 -16.83 -0.01
C VAL A 135 10.61 -16.39 1.38
N ASP A 136 11.91 -16.58 1.64
CA ASP A 136 12.58 -16.32 2.91
C ASP A 136 13.75 -15.33 2.80
N LYS A 137 13.86 -14.61 1.67
CA LYS A 137 15.00 -13.70 1.41
C LYS A 137 14.52 -12.30 1.09
N PHE A 138 15.11 -11.35 1.76
CA PHE A 138 14.80 -9.93 1.63
C PHE A 138 16.07 -9.11 1.44
N THR A 139 15.99 -8.07 0.63
CA THR A 139 16.99 -7.01 0.63
C THR A 139 16.52 -5.89 1.54
N ILE A 140 17.41 -5.39 2.37
CA ILE A 140 17.12 -4.31 3.33
C ILE A 140 18.22 -3.25 3.22
N HIS A 141 17.80 -1.99 3.10
CA HIS A 141 18.77 -0.89 3.10
C HIS A 141 19.38 -0.73 4.51
N PRO A 142 20.72 -0.70 4.65
CA PRO A 142 21.38 -0.67 5.98
C PRO A 142 20.92 0.48 6.89
N ALA A 143 20.56 1.62 6.33
CA ALA A 143 20.16 2.80 7.10
C ALA A 143 18.82 2.64 7.86
N ILE A 144 18.01 1.63 7.55
CA ILE A 144 16.76 1.36 8.28
C ILE A 144 16.91 0.25 9.32
N MET A 145 18.04 -0.48 9.29
CA MET A 145 18.30 -1.54 10.26
C MET A 145 18.47 -0.94 11.68
N GLY A 146 17.73 -1.47 12.65
CA GLY A 146 17.78 -1.04 14.04
C GLY A 146 17.00 0.21 14.43
N THR A 147 16.46 0.97 13.44
CA THR A 147 15.65 2.17 13.72
C THR A 147 14.21 2.01 13.27
N LEU A 148 13.91 0.96 12.50
CA LEU A 148 12.61 0.73 11.89
C LEU A 148 11.59 0.27 12.95
N ARG A 149 10.52 1.04 13.11
CA ARG A 149 9.36 0.61 13.89
C ARG A 149 8.39 -0.14 12.99
N VAL A 150 7.94 -1.29 13.46
CA VAL A 150 6.95 -2.11 12.76
C VAL A 150 5.72 -2.27 13.64
N TYR A 151 4.56 -1.95 13.08
CA TYR A 151 3.27 -2.16 13.74
C TYR A 151 2.57 -3.33 13.07
N GLU A 152 2.06 -4.25 13.86
CA GLU A 152 1.18 -5.31 13.38
C GLU A 152 -0.29 -4.87 13.51
N LEU A 153 -1.02 -4.98 12.42
CA LEU A 153 -2.46 -4.76 12.38
C LEU A 153 -3.14 -6.10 12.14
N THR A 154 -4.15 -6.40 12.95
CA THR A 154 -5.01 -7.59 12.84
C THR A 154 -6.47 -7.22 13.02
N ALA A 155 -7.39 -8.11 12.64
CA ALA A 155 -8.82 -7.92 12.92
C ALA A 155 -9.05 -7.76 14.43
N GLY A 156 -9.87 -6.77 14.79
CA GLY A 156 -10.29 -6.56 16.17
C GLY A 156 -11.39 -7.53 16.62
N LYS A 157 -12.01 -7.23 17.76
CA LYS A 157 -13.07 -8.08 18.32
C LYS A 157 -14.44 -7.84 17.68
N ASN A 158 -14.70 -6.61 17.24
CA ASN A 158 -15.96 -6.25 16.63
C ASN A 158 -15.74 -5.89 15.14
N PRO A 159 -16.74 -6.08 14.28
CA PRO A 159 -16.65 -5.65 12.89
C PRO A 159 -16.25 -4.17 12.77
N GLY A 160 -15.21 -3.91 11.96
CA GLY A 160 -14.62 -2.59 11.75
C GLY A 160 -13.47 -2.24 12.69
N ASP A 161 -13.28 -2.96 13.80
CA ASP A 161 -12.14 -2.73 14.69
C ASP A 161 -10.85 -3.30 14.10
N VAL A 162 -9.76 -2.57 14.29
CA VAL A 162 -8.39 -3.01 13.95
C VAL A 162 -7.52 -2.94 15.20
N ASN A 163 -6.93 -4.07 15.59
CA ASN A 163 -5.92 -4.08 16.64
C ASN A 163 -4.59 -3.63 16.06
N ILE A 164 -3.93 -2.71 16.73
CA ILE A 164 -2.61 -2.20 16.33
C ILE A 164 -1.63 -2.45 17.48
N ARG A 165 -0.54 -3.13 17.20
CA ARG A 165 0.51 -3.46 18.17
C ARG A 165 1.88 -3.12 17.62
N LEU A 166 2.68 -2.34 18.36
CA LEU A 166 4.10 -2.18 18.06
C LEU A 166 4.83 -3.51 18.30
N ILE A 167 5.61 -3.94 17.32
CA ILE A 167 6.44 -5.14 17.46
C ILE A 167 7.79 -4.73 18.03
N GLU A 168 8.13 -5.27 19.20
CA GLU A 168 9.41 -5.06 19.87
C GLU A 168 10.35 -6.25 19.59
N ASP A 169 10.60 -6.53 18.31
CA ASP A 169 11.44 -7.63 17.87
C ASP A 169 12.27 -7.23 16.64
N THR A 170 13.22 -8.08 16.25
CA THR A 170 14.02 -7.87 15.04
C THR A 170 13.20 -8.20 13.78
N LEU A 171 13.54 -7.58 12.66
CA LEU A 171 12.89 -7.85 11.37
C LEU A 171 12.95 -9.33 10.98
N GLU A 172 14.03 -10.03 11.35
CA GLU A 172 14.22 -11.45 11.08
C GLU A 172 13.19 -12.34 11.79
N HIS A 173 12.62 -11.89 12.91
CA HIS A 173 11.58 -12.63 13.64
C HIS A 173 10.16 -12.18 13.26
N VAL A 174 10.04 -11.06 12.59
CA VAL A 174 8.73 -10.47 12.19
C VAL A 174 8.25 -11.04 10.87
N LEU A 175 9.16 -11.38 9.99
CA LEU A 175 8.92 -11.87 8.62
C LEU A 175 8.92 -13.40 8.58
#